data_164ed1253bd00b3ca6d7ef39f900ad3e
#
_entry.id   164ed1253bd00b3ca6d7ef39f900ad3e
#
_cell.length_a   1.000
_cell.length_b   1.000
_cell.length_c   1.000
_cell.angle_alpha   90.00
_cell.angle_beta   90.00
_cell.angle_gamma   90.00
#
_symmetry.space_group_name_H-M   'P 1'
#
loop_
_entity.id
_entity.type
_entity.pdbx_description
1 polymer ?
#
loop_
_entity_poly.entity_id
_entity_poly.type
_entity_poly.pdbx_seq_one_letter_code
_entity_poly.pdbx_strand_id
1 'polypeptide(L)'
;RRAPGRIVCITSVSGLVGNRGQVNYSASKAGVMGAAKALALELAKRKITVNCVAPGLIDTDIIDENVPVAEILKMIPAARMGLPEEVAHAVAFLMSDKAAYITRQVLAVNGGLC
;
A
#
# COMPACT_ATOMS: atom_id res chain seq x y z
N ARG A 1 9.48 -15.19 19.25
CA ARG A 1 9.55 -15.88 17.97
C ARG A 1 10.98 -15.92 17.46
N ARG A 2 11.45 -17.07 17.03
CA ARG A 2 12.81 -17.25 16.50
C ARG A 2 12.88 -17.25 14.98
N ALA A 3 11.81 -17.63 14.32
CA ALA A 3 11.78 -17.64 12.85
C ALA A 3 11.49 -16.24 12.31
N PRO A 4 12.02 -15.89 11.11
CA PRO A 4 11.67 -14.65 10.45
C PRO A 4 10.15 -14.58 10.22
N GLY A 5 9.63 -13.37 10.26
CA GLY A 5 8.22 -13.11 9.99
C GLY A 5 8.04 -11.95 9.05
N ARG A 6 6.86 -11.89 8.45
CA ARG A 6 6.47 -10.83 7.52
C ARG A 6 5.07 -10.35 7.86
N ILE A 7 4.93 -9.04 7.98
CA ILE A 7 3.62 -8.40 8.11
C ILE A 7 3.53 -7.39 6.99
N VAL A 8 2.52 -7.52 6.15
CA VAL A 8 2.25 -6.57 5.07
C VAL A 8 0.83 -6.04 5.26
N CYS A 9 0.73 -4.72 5.45
CA CYS A 9 -0.54 -4.04 5.64
C CYS A 9 -0.97 -3.42 4.31
N ILE A 10 -2.21 -3.67 3.90
CA ILE A 10 -2.75 -3.03 2.70
C ILE A 10 -3.37 -1.71 3.13
N THR A 11 -2.87 -0.63 2.56
CA THR A 11 -3.40 0.71 2.77
C THR A 11 -3.92 1.27 1.45
N SER A 12 -3.71 2.53 1.17
CA SER A 12 -4.24 3.16 -0.04
C SER A 12 -3.46 4.42 -0.36
N VAL A 13 -3.44 4.80 -1.63
CA VAL A 13 -2.94 6.11 -2.05
C VAL A 13 -3.65 7.24 -1.31
N SER A 14 -4.92 7.07 -0.93
CA SER A 14 -5.68 8.04 -0.14
C SER A 14 -5.03 8.32 1.21
N GLY A 15 -4.38 7.34 1.82
CA GLY A 15 -3.65 7.52 3.08
C GLY A 15 -2.34 8.26 2.89
N LEU A 16 -1.75 8.22 1.69
CA LEU A 16 -0.50 8.93 1.39
C LEU A 16 -0.75 10.42 1.11
N VAL A 17 -1.75 10.75 0.31
CA VAL A 17 -1.94 12.10 -0.21
C VAL A 17 -3.25 12.76 0.23
N GLY A 18 -4.19 11.97 0.76
CA GLY A 18 -5.54 12.44 1.03
C GLY A 18 -6.34 12.65 -0.23
N ASN A 19 -7.63 12.46 -0.15
CA ASN A 19 -8.55 12.70 -1.26
C ASN A 19 -9.76 13.49 -0.78
N ARG A 20 -10.21 14.40 -1.63
CA ARG A 20 -11.41 15.17 -1.35
C ARG A 20 -12.60 14.23 -1.10
N GLY A 21 -13.35 14.48 -0.03
CA GLY A 21 -14.52 13.66 0.34
C GLY A 21 -14.19 12.36 1.05
N GLN A 22 -12.92 12.10 1.34
CA GLN A 22 -12.47 10.86 1.99
C GLN A 22 -11.68 11.11 3.27
N VAL A 23 -12.15 12.03 4.13
CA VAL A 23 -11.43 12.38 5.38
C VAL A 23 -11.27 11.15 6.27
N ASN A 24 -12.37 10.45 6.54
CA ASN A 24 -12.32 9.26 7.41
C ASN A 24 -11.49 8.13 6.79
N TYR A 25 -11.68 7.86 5.52
CA TYR A 25 -10.95 6.82 4.81
C TYR A 25 -9.46 7.12 4.77
N SER A 26 -9.10 8.36 4.42
CA SER A 26 -7.70 8.80 4.36
C SER A 26 -7.05 8.74 5.74
N ALA A 27 -7.75 9.18 6.79
CA ALA A 27 -7.26 9.11 8.16
C ALA A 27 -7.04 7.66 8.61
N SER A 28 -7.97 6.77 8.30
CA SER A 28 -7.87 5.34 8.63
C SER A 28 -6.66 4.71 7.95
N LYS A 29 -6.47 4.95 6.64
CA LYS A 29 -5.37 4.37 5.89
C LYS A 29 -4.02 4.97 6.28
N ALA A 30 -3.95 6.25 6.59
CA ALA A 30 -2.74 6.90 7.13
C ALA A 30 -2.41 6.38 8.52
N GLY A 31 -3.44 6.12 9.34
CA GLY A 31 -3.27 5.52 10.67
C GLY A 31 -2.64 4.14 10.61
N VAL A 32 -3.05 3.31 9.65
CA VAL A 32 -2.43 1.99 9.39
C VAL A 32 -0.94 2.16 9.08
N MET A 33 -0.58 3.14 8.25
CA MET A 33 0.83 3.40 7.92
C MET A 33 1.64 3.80 9.15
N GLY A 34 1.10 4.69 9.97
CA GLY A 34 1.75 5.12 11.21
C GLY A 34 1.93 3.97 12.20
N ALA A 35 0.89 3.16 12.37
CA ALA A 35 0.95 1.98 13.24
C ALA A 35 1.97 0.97 12.75
N ALA A 36 2.00 0.71 11.44
CA ALA A 36 2.95 -0.23 10.83
C ALA A 36 4.40 0.24 11.03
N LYS A 37 4.65 1.55 10.85
CA LYS A 37 5.99 2.12 11.04
C LYS A 37 6.47 1.99 12.49
N ALA A 38 5.59 2.20 13.46
CA ALA A 38 5.92 2.02 14.87
C ALA A 38 6.17 0.56 15.20
N LEU A 39 5.31 -0.33 14.73
CA LEU A 39 5.44 -1.76 14.96
C LEU A 39 6.72 -2.32 14.34
N ALA A 40 7.12 -1.81 13.18
CA ALA A 40 8.36 -2.22 12.53
C ALA A 40 9.58 -2.00 13.44
N LEU A 41 9.61 -0.88 14.15
CA LEU A 41 10.70 -0.57 15.08
C LEU A 41 10.73 -1.55 16.25
N GLU A 42 9.56 -1.95 16.74
CA GLU A 42 9.46 -2.85 17.89
C GLU A 42 9.85 -4.30 17.53
N LEU A 43 9.63 -4.72 16.29
CA LEU A 43 9.81 -6.10 15.85
C LEU A 43 11.09 -6.38 15.07
N ALA A 44 11.86 -5.34 14.73
CA ALA A 44 13.03 -5.48 13.86
C ALA A 44 14.07 -6.46 14.40
N LYS A 45 14.37 -6.39 15.71
CA LYS A 45 15.34 -7.30 16.34
C LYS A 45 14.89 -8.77 16.33
N ARG A 46 13.60 -9.00 16.20
CA ARG A 46 13.02 -10.34 16.13
C ARG A 46 12.99 -10.89 14.71
N LYS A 47 13.59 -10.19 13.76
CA LYS A 47 13.61 -10.53 12.33
C LYS A 47 12.21 -10.59 11.72
N ILE A 48 11.32 -9.74 12.21
CA ILE A 48 9.99 -9.57 11.65
C ILE A 48 9.95 -8.23 10.95
N THR A 49 9.67 -8.23 9.65
CA THR A 49 9.52 -7.00 8.88
C THR A 49 8.06 -6.58 8.83
N VAL A 50 7.82 -5.28 8.85
CA VAL A 50 6.47 -4.70 8.76
C VAL A 50 6.49 -3.62 7.70
N ASN A 51 5.74 -3.83 6.63
CA ASN A 51 5.65 -2.91 5.51
C ASN A 51 4.20 -2.69 5.12
N CYS A 52 3.94 -1.63 4.38
CA CYS A 52 2.64 -1.34 3.79
C CYS A 52 2.74 -1.40 2.27
N VAL A 53 1.65 -1.79 1.63
CA VAL A 53 1.42 -1.63 0.20
C VAL A 53 0.25 -0.68 0.03
N ALA A 54 0.45 0.39 -0.74
CA ALA A 54 -0.53 1.42 -0.98
C ALA A 54 -0.97 1.40 -2.45
N PRO A 55 -2.03 0.63 -2.79
CA PRO A 55 -2.53 0.61 -4.17
C PRO A 55 -3.16 1.95 -4.54
N GLY A 56 -3.02 2.32 -5.81
CA GLY A 56 -3.75 3.43 -6.40
C GLY A 56 -5.04 2.96 -7.05
N LEU A 57 -5.29 3.41 -8.28
CA LEU A 57 -6.46 3.00 -9.04
C LEU A 57 -6.23 1.64 -9.67
N ILE A 58 -6.95 0.63 -9.17
CA ILE A 58 -6.79 -0.76 -9.60
C ILE A 58 -8.08 -1.23 -10.28
N ASP A 59 -7.93 -1.93 -11.39
CA ASP A 59 -9.05 -2.47 -12.17
C ASP A 59 -9.63 -3.69 -11.46
N THR A 60 -10.66 -3.46 -10.66
CA THR A 60 -11.38 -4.52 -9.93
C THR A 60 -12.87 -4.40 -10.19
N ASP A 61 -13.61 -5.48 -9.92
CA ASP A 61 -15.06 -5.51 -10.05
C ASP A 61 -15.79 -4.65 -9.00
N ILE A 62 -15.06 -4.14 -8.01
CA ILE A 62 -15.63 -3.45 -6.84
C ILE A 62 -15.26 -1.95 -6.83
N ILE A 63 -15.04 -1.34 -7.98
CA ILE A 63 -14.82 0.10 -8.03
C ILE A 63 -16.15 0.79 -7.76
N ASP A 64 -16.17 1.62 -6.70
CA ASP A 64 -17.33 2.43 -6.36
C ASP A 64 -17.64 3.37 -7.52
N GLU A 65 -18.91 3.40 -7.94
CA GLU A 65 -19.37 4.29 -9.02
C GLU A 65 -19.14 5.78 -8.73
N ASN A 66 -18.90 6.14 -7.48
CA ASN A 66 -18.55 7.52 -7.11
C ASN A 66 -17.07 7.86 -7.36
N VAL A 67 -16.24 6.89 -7.73
CA VAL A 67 -14.84 7.13 -8.04
C VAL A 67 -14.73 7.75 -9.43
N PRO A 68 -14.13 8.95 -9.57
CA PRO A 68 -14.00 9.62 -10.87
C PRO A 68 -12.85 9.01 -11.68
N VAL A 69 -13.07 7.79 -12.19
CA VAL A 69 -12.04 6.98 -12.87
C VAL A 69 -11.40 7.73 -14.03
N ALA A 70 -12.21 8.34 -14.89
CA ALA A 70 -11.70 9.03 -16.08
C ALA A 70 -10.77 10.21 -15.72
N GLU A 71 -11.11 10.92 -14.65
CA GLU A 71 -10.30 12.06 -14.19
C GLU A 71 -8.99 11.59 -13.55
N ILE A 72 -9.05 10.54 -12.75
CA ILE A 72 -7.86 9.96 -12.10
C ILE A 72 -6.91 9.41 -13.16
N LEU A 73 -7.43 8.72 -14.18
CA LEU A 73 -6.63 8.18 -15.27
C LEU A 73 -5.76 9.23 -15.94
N LYS A 74 -6.29 10.46 -16.10
CA LYS A 74 -5.54 11.56 -16.68
C LYS A 74 -4.34 11.99 -15.83
N MET A 75 -4.38 11.72 -14.54
CA MET A 75 -3.32 12.11 -13.61
C MET A 75 -2.27 11.01 -13.44
N ILE A 76 -2.52 9.81 -13.94
CA ILE A 76 -1.58 8.69 -13.80
C ILE A 76 -0.57 8.72 -14.94
N PRO A 77 0.73 8.92 -14.66
CA PRO A 77 1.75 8.94 -15.70
C PRO A 77 1.80 7.68 -16.56
N ALA A 78 1.55 6.50 -15.97
CA ALA A 78 1.49 5.24 -16.71
C ALA A 78 0.27 5.14 -17.63
N ALA A 79 -0.69 6.05 -17.50
CA ALA A 79 -1.89 6.18 -18.35
C ALA A 79 -2.78 4.95 -18.38
N ARG A 80 -2.80 4.17 -17.28
CA ARG A 80 -3.68 3.01 -17.16
C ARG A 80 -3.99 2.72 -15.70
N MET A 81 -5.05 1.96 -15.45
CA MET A 81 -5.28 1.36 -14.14
C MET A 81 -4.26 0.25 -13.90
N GLY A 82 -3.93 0.02 -12.63
CA GLY A 82 -3.16 -1.15 -12.26
C GLY A 82 -4.03 -2.40 -12.30
N LEU A 83 -3.39 -3.56 -12.38
CA LEU A 83 -4.06 -4.85 -12.31
C LEU A 83 -3.95 -5.41 -10.89
N PRO A 84 -4.96 -6.16 -10.42
CA PRO A 84 -4.88 -6.81 -9.10
C PRO A 84 -3.60 -7.63 -8.93
N GLU A 85 -3.13 -8.29 -9.98
CA GLU A 85 -1.91 -9.09 -9.97
C GLU A 85 -0.68 -8.24 -9.69
N GLU A 86 -0.67 -6.99 -10.13
CA GLU A 86 0.47 -6.09 -9.90
C GLU A 86 0.59 -5.72 -8.41
N VAL A 87 -0.53 -5.56 -7.73
CA VAL A 87 -0.54 -5.39 -6.27
C VAL A 87 -0.12 -6.68 -5.58
N ALA A 88 -0.65 -7.82 -6.03
CA ALA A 88 -0.32 -9.13 -5.48
C ALA A 88 1.18 -9.44 -5.59
N HIS A 89 1.81 -9.09 -6.70
CA HIS A 89 3.25 -9.30 -6.90
C HIS A 89 4.07 -8.46 -5.91
N ALA A 90 3.67 -7.24 -5.63
CA ALA A 90 4.34 -6.39 -4.64
C ALA A 90 4.23 -7.00 -3.23
N VAL A 91 3.04 -7.47 -2.86
CA VAL A 91 2.82 -8.15 -1.58
C VAL A 91 3.65 -9.42 -1.49
N ALA A 92 3.65 -10.24 -2.53
CA ALA A 92 4.40 -11.49 -2.57
C ALA A 92 5.91 -11.25 -2.40
N PHE A 93 6.44 -10.20 -3.03
CA PHE A 93 7.85 -9.82 -2.87
C PHE A 93 8.16 -9.46 -1.42
N LEU A 94 7.35 -8.60 -0.80
CA LEU A 94 7.56 -8.18 0.59
C LEU A 94 7.40 -9.34 1.58
N MET A 95 6.64 -10.36 1.23
CA MET A 95 6.47 -11.57 2.04
C MET A 95 7.61 -12.58 1.85
N SER A 96 8.44 -12.40 0.83
CA SER A 96 9.49 -13.36 0.49
C SER A 96 10.76 -13.17 1.33
N ASP A 97 11.65 -14.16 1.27
CA ASP A 97 12.97 -14.08 1.92
C ASP A 97 13.85 -12.98 1.29
N LYS A 98 13.58 -12.61 0.05
CA LYS A 98 14.33 -11.56 -0.64
C LYS A 98 14.12 -10.18 -0.06
N ALA A 99 13.07 -9.98 0.73
CA ALA A 99 12.75 -8.71 1.38
C ALA A 99 13.21 -8.65 2.82
N ALA A 100 14.18 -9.46 3.22
CA ALA A 100 14.60 -9.60 4.61
C ALA A 100 15.16 -8.30 5.23
N TYR A 101 15.69 -7.39 4.42
CA TYR A 101 16.23 -6.12 4.90
C TYR A 101 15.32 -4.92 4.61
N ILE A 102 14.08 -5.19 4.21
CA ILE A 102 13.09 -4.16 3.92
C ILE A 102 12.05 -4.17 5.05
N THR A 103 11.99 -3.09 5.81
CA THR A 103 11.00 -2.91 6.86
C THR A 103 10.70 -1.42 7.04
N ARG A 104 9.55 -1.11 7.64
CA ARG A 104 9.12 0.27 7.91
C ARG A 104 8.86 1.09 6.63
N GLN A 105 8.56 0.42 5.52
CA GLN A 105 8.38 1.09 4.23
C GLN A 105 6.92 1.06 3.78
N VAL A 106 6.55 2.04 2.99
CA VAL A 106 5.28 2.08 2.27
C VAL A 106 5.61 2.01 0.79
N LEU A 107 5.18 0.93 0.15
CA LEU A 107 5.37 0.73 -1.28
C LEU A 107 4.08 1.11 -2.01
N ALA A 108 4.13 2.20 -2.75
CA ALA A 108 3.00 2.63 -3.56
C ALA A 108 2.98 1.88 -4.89
N VAL A 109 1.80 1.40 -5.29
CA VAL A 109 1.59 0.70 -6.57
C VAL A 109 0.50 1.46 -7.31
N ASN A 110 0.90 2.50 -8.06
CA ASN A 110 -0.03 3.49 -8.55
C ASN A 110 0.32 4.10 -9.92
N GLY A 111 1.25 3.50 -10.64
CA GLY A 111 1.61 4.00 -11.98
C GLY A 111 2.25 5.39 -12.00
N GLY A 112 2.74 5.86 -10.87
CA GLY A 112 3.37 7.17 -10.75
C GLY A 112 2.41 8.29 -10.30
N LEU A 113 1.21 7.95 -9.84
CA LEU A 113 0.22 8.94 -9.41
C LEU A 113 0.76 9.83 -8.28
N CYS A 114 1.58 9.28 -7.40
CA CYS A 114 2.26 10.03 -6.35
C CYS A 114 3.54 9.32 -5.88
#